data_a555de75bdf3ebbd55d2a1e9f0838ad8
#
_entry.id   a555de75bdf3ebbd55d2a1e9f0838ad8
#
_cell.length_a   1.000
_cell.length_b   1.000
_cell.length_c   1.000
_cell.angle_alpha   90.00
_cell.angle_beta   90.00
_cell.angle_gamma   90.00
#
_symmetry.space_group_name_H-M   'P 1'
#
loop_
_entity.id
_entity.type
_entity.pdbx_description
1 polymer ?
#
loop_
_entity_poly.entity_id
_entity_poly.type
_entity_poly.pdbx_seq_one_letter_code
_entity_poly.pdbx_strand_id
1 'polypeptide(L)'
;MKINPSRSYDFLWLSIALFPLLIIAILLPIQPHDYWWYLRLGKDVLQNGVVPVVDTYSSIQAGQPIVYQSWLSAVFLWLAFKANGISSTILLVAVVIGITYAMLWAMMRQGGVGPRLATLLTIIAGLSGSNNWGVRPQLFIYPLFLAVLWLLLRWQNREQKFLWLLVPLSWAWVNLHGSFILFFILVGLAFVFVEGKAAGRSM
;
A
#
# COMPACT_ATOMS: atom_id res chain seq x y z
N MET A 1 29.76 19.62 6.23
CA MET A 1 28.58 18.82 6.57
C MET A 1 29.07 17.48 7.10
N LYS A 2 29.12 17.25 8.43
CA LYS A 2 29.58 15.98 9.02
C LYS A 2 28.44 14.97 8.82
N ILE A 3 28.64 14.01 7.93
CA ILE A 3 27.72 12.88 7.75
C ILE A 3 27.75 12.07 9.05
N ASN A 4 26.63 11.98 9.74
CA ASN A 4 26.53 11.18 10.96
C ASN A 4 26.69 9.69 10.53
N PRO A 5 27.75 8.98 11.00
CA PRO A 5 28.06 7.63 10.52
C PRO A 5 26.89 6.64 10.72
N SER A 6 26.05 6.84 11.72
CA SER A 6 24.86 6.00 11.93
C SER A 6 23.86 6.10 10.78
N ARG A 7 23.66 7.27 10.16
CA ARG A 7 22.77 7.43 9.00
C ARG A 7 23.31 6.80 7.72
N SER A 8 24.64 6.80 7.53
CA SER A 8 25.26 6.15 6.35
C SER A 8 25.06 4.63 6.39
N TYR A 9 25.21 4.02 7.58
CA TYR A 9 24.95 2.59 7.75
C TYR A 9 23.47 2.24 7.57
N ASP A 10 22.54 3.06 8.02
CA ASP A 10 21.12 2.83 7.84
C ASP A 10 20.72 2.83 6.35
N PHE A 11 21.27 3.75 5.55
CA PHE A 11 21.04 3.76 4.11
C PHE A 11 21.56 2.51 3.42
N LEU A 12 22.78 2.06 3.77
CA LEU A 12 23.36 0.83 3.23
C LEU A 12 22.46 -0.40 3.51
N TRP A 13 22.03 -0.56 4.77
CA TRP A 13 21.18 -1.69 5.16
C TRP A 13 19.80 -1.66 4.53
N LEU A 14 19.21 -0.48 4.38
CA LEU A 14 17.97 -0.30 3.61
C LEU A 14 18.16 -0.68 2.14
N SER A 15 19.26 -0.26 1.50
CA SER A 15 19.55 -0.62 0.11
C SER A 15 19.71 -2.13 -0.05
N ILE A 16 20.40 -2.80 0.89
CA ILE A 16 20.53 -4.26 0.90
C ILE A 16 19.16 -4.94 1.04
N ALA A 17 18.25 -4.38 1.85
CA ALA A 17 16.90 -4.91 1.99
C ALA A 17 16.08 -4.77 0.69
N LEU A 18 16.12 -3.60 0.08
CA LEU A 18 15.26 -3.28 -1.07
C LEU A 18 15.76 -3.87 -2.38
N PHE A 19 17.07 -3.95 -2.58
CA PHE A 19 17.66 -4.38 -3.86
C PHE A 19 17.10 -5.72 -4.37
N PRO A 20 17.14 -6.83 -3.60
CA PRO A 20 16.59 -8.10 -4.08
C PRO A 20 15.07 -8.04 -4.30
N LEU A 21 14.32 -7.32 -3.47
CA LEU A 21 12.88 -7.20 -3.60
C LEU A 21 12.48 -6.42 -4.86
N LEU A 22 13.21 -5.36 -5.19
CA LEU A 22 13.00 -4.60 -6.43
C LEU A 22 13.35 -5.42 -7.68
N ILE A 23 14.40 -6.22 -7.64
CA ILE A 23 14.72 -7.15 -8.73
C ILE A 23 13.55 -8.12 -8.95
N ILE A 24 13.05 -8.74 -7.89
CA ILE A 24 11.91 -9.65 -7.98
C ILE A 24 10.69 -8.91 -8.55
N ALA A 25 10.36 -7.72 -8.03
CA ALA A 25 9.21 -6.95 -8.50
C ALA A 25 9.28 -6.59 -10.00
N ILE A 26 10.49 -6.34 -10.51
CA ILE A 26 10.72 -6.03 -11.94
C ILE A 26 10.66 -7.28 -12.81
N LEU A 27 11.10 -8.43 -12.30
CA LEU A 27 11.16 -9.68 -13.06
C LEU A 27 9.84 -10.48 -13.01
N LEU A 28 8.92 -10.16 -12.09
CA LEU A 28 7.63 -10.81 -12.03
C LEU A 28 6.81 -10.54 -13.29
N PRO A 29 6.31 -11.59 -13.97
CA PRO A 29 5.48 -11.41 -15.16
C PRO A 29 4.14 -10.79 -14.79
N ILE A 30 3.66 -9.87 -15.63
CA ILE A 30 2.30 -9.37 -15.52
C ILE A 30 1.36 -10.49 -15.94
N GLN A 31 0.59 -10.98 -14.98
CA GLN A 31 -0.45 -11.96 -15.28
C GLN A 31 -1.64 -11.26 -15.94
N PRO A 32 -2.15 -11.75 -17.07
CA PRO A 32 -3.15 -11.04 -17.89
C PRO A 32 -4.55 -10.97 -17.27
N HIS A 33 -4.86 -11.74 -16.23
CA HIS A 33 -6.19 -11.89 -15.64
C HIS A 33 -7.06 -10.62 -15.72
N ASP A 34 -7.09 -9.82 -14.63
CA ASP A 34 -7.91 -8.62 -14.55
C ASP A 34 -7.19 -7.35 -15.04
N TYR A 35 -5.92 -7.43 -15.42
CA TYR A 35 -5.07 -6.30 -15.74
C TYR A 35 -5.67 -5.42 -16.85
N TRP A 36 -6.04 -6.02 -17.98
CA TRP A 36 -6.60 -5.30 -19.13
C TRP A 36 -7.95 -4.65 -18.81
N TRP A 37 -8.72 -5.31 -17.95
CA TRP A 37 -9.98 -4.81 -17.48
C TRP A 37 -9.80 -3.55 -16.62
N TYR A 38 -8.85 -3.55 -15.69
CA TYR A 38 -8.52 -2.33 -14.91
C TYR A 38 -8.00 -1.22 -15.80
N LEU A 39 -7.19 -1.50 -16.82
CA LEU A 39 -6.76 -0.47 -17.76
C LEU A 39 -7.93 0.15 -18.51
N ARG A 40 -8.89 -0.67 -18.94
CA ARG A 40 -10.09 -0.19 -19.63
C ARG A 40 -10.93 0.66 -18.71
N LEU A 41 -11.22 0.21 -17.49
CA LEU A 41 -11.97 0.98 -16.49
C LEU A 41 -11.29 2.33 -16.20
N GLY A 42 -9.97 2.32 -15.93
CA GLY A 42 -9.23 3.54 -15.63
C GLY A 42 -9.23 4.56 -16.78
N LYS A 43 -9.14 4.05 -18.02
CA LYS A 43 -9.28 4.87 -19.23
C LYS A 43 -10.66 5.52 -19.30
N ASP A 44 -11.72 4.73 -19.14
CA ASP A 44 -13.10 5.21 -19.28
C ASP A 44 -13.46 6.21 -18.19
N VAL A 45 -13.01 5.98 -16.93
CA VAL A 45 -13.19 6.94 -15.83
C VAL A 45 -12.53 8.28 -16.15
N LEU A 46 -11.30 8.28 -16.67
CA LEU A 46 -10.60 9.52 -17.01
C LEU A 46 -11.18 10.23 -18.25
N GLN A 47 -11.68 9.50 -19.22
CA GLN A 47 -12.27 10.08 -20.43
C GLN A 47 -13.66 10.67 -20.18
N ASN A 48 -14.47 10.00 -19.36
CA ASN A 48 -15.85 10.40 -19.11
C ASN A 48 -16.01 11.29 -17.87
N GLY A 49 -14.99 11.37 -17.00
CA GLY A 49 -15.03 12.13 -15.75
C GLY A 49 -15.95 11.52 -14.68
N VAL A 50 -16.47 10.30 -14.89
CA VAL A 50 -17.38 9.61 -13.98
C VAL A 50 -17.02 8.13 -13.84
N VAL A 51 -17.27 7.58 -12.66
CA VAL A 51 -17.17 6.13 -12.44
C VAL A 51 -18.46 5.48 -12.95
N PRO A 52 -18.40 4.46 -13.83
CA PRO A 52 -19.61 3.78 -14.32
C PRO A 52 -20.40 3.16 -13.16
N VAL A 53 -21.72 3.30 -13.19
CA VAL A 53 -22.65 2.71 -12.20
C VAL A 53 -23.42 1.52 -12.76
N VAL A 54 -23.22 1.21 -14.05
CA VAL A 54 -23.75 0.04 -14.73
C VAL A 54 -22.63 -0.74 -15.39
N ASP A 55 -22.77 -2.05 -15.45
CA ASP A 55 -21.79 -2.91 -16.12
C ASP A 55 -21.85 -2.70 -17.65
N THR A 56 -20.74 -2.20 -18.19
CA THR A 56 -20.55 -1.99 -19.64
C THR A 56 -19.51 -2.94 -20.24
N TYR A 57 -18.91 -3.82 -19.43
CA TYR A 57 -17.79 -4.67 -19.86
C TYR A 57 -18.14 -6.15 -19.94
N SER A 58 -19.12 -6.61 -19.17
CA SER A 58 -19.57 -8.00 -19.17
C SER A 58 -20.60 -8.22 -20.26
N SER A 59 -20.53 -9.38 -20.93
CA SER A 59 -21.56 -9.79 -21.91
C SER A 59 -22.84 -10.32 -21.25
N ILE A 60 -22.72 -10.86 -20.03
CA ILE A 60 -23.85 -11.50 -19.33
C ILE A 60 -24.59 -10.50 -18.44
N GLN A 61 -23.88 -9.55 -17.84
CA GLN A 61 -24.45 -8.58 -16.90
C GLN A 61 -24.49 -7.15 -17.44
N ALA A 62 -24.36 -6.99 -18.75
CA ALA A 62 -24.42 -5.66 -19.39
C ALA A 62 -25.69 -4.91 -18.99
N GLY A 63 -25.52 -3.66 -18.55
CA GLY A 63 -26.63 -2.79 -18.11
C GLY A 63 -27.10 -3.02 -16.68
N GLN A 64 -26.59 -4.05 -15.96
CA GLN A 64 -26.93 -4.24 -14.55
C GLN A 64 -26.17 -3.25 -13.66
N PRO A 65 -26.75 -2.81 -12.52
CA PRO A 65 -26.07 -1.96 -11.56
C PRO A 65 -24.79 -2.61 -11.04
N ILE A 66 -23.68 -1.84 -10.99
CA ILE A 66 -22.39 -2.31 -10.47
C ILE A 66 -21.69 -1.20 -9.68
N VAL A 67 -20.89 -1.61 -8.70
CA VAL A 67 -20.02 -0.71 -7.92
C VAL A 67 -18.56 -1.06 -8.18
N TYR A 68 -17.85 -0.19 -8.88
CA TYR A 68 -16.42 -0.35 -9.15
C TYR A 68 -15.57 0.19 -7.98
N GLN A 69 -15.47 -0.57 -6.89
CA GLN A 69 -14.74 -0.17 -5.67
C GLN A 69 -13.26 0.17 -5.90
N SER A 70 -12.64 -0.39 -6.94
CA SER A 70 -11.22 -0.22 -7.24
C SER A 70 -10.95 0.79 -8.36
N TRP A 71 -11.90 1.70 -8.62
CA TRP A 71 -11.80 2.65 -9.73
C TRP A 71 -10.55 3.53 -9.67
N LEU A 72 -10.15 3.97 -8.47
CA LEU A 72 -8.97 4.82 -8.32
C LEU A 72 -7.68 4.06 -8.62
N SER A 73 -7.59 2.78 -8.22
CA SER A 73 -6.49 1.90 -8.62
C SER A 73 -6.42 1.71 -10.14
N ALA A 74 -7.59 1.53 -10.78
CA ALA A 74 -7.68 1.41 -12.23
C ALA A 74 -7.15 2.68 -12.93
N VAL A 75 -7.48 3.87 -12.40
CA VAL A 75 -6.96 5.15 -12.90
C VAL A 75 -5.43 5.20 -12.79
N PHE A 76 -4.84 4.83 -11.64
CA PHE A 76 -3.38 4.81 -11.49
C PHE A 76 -2.71 3.82 -12.45
N LEU A 77 -3.27 2.63 -12.62
CA LEU A 77 -2.76 1.64 -13.56
C LEU A 77 -2.84 2.15 -15.01
N TRP A 78 -3.94 2.78 -15.39
CA TRP A 78 -4.07 3.39 -16.72
C TRP A 78 -3.09 4.53 -16.95
N LEU A 79 -2.90 5.43 -15.99
CA LEU A 79 -1.92 6.52 -16.09
C LEU A 79 -0.49 5.99 -16.26
N ALA A 80 -0.12 4.95 -15.50
CA ALA A 80 1.16 4.29 -15.68
C ALA A 80 1.27 3.69 -17.07
N PHE A 81 0.29 2.91 -17.50
CA PHE A 81 0.29 2.29 -18.83
C PHE A 81 0.35 3.32 -19.97
N LYS A 82 -0.39 4.43 -19.86
CA LYS A 82 -0.39 5.51 -20.83
C LYS A 82 0.99 6.16 -21.00
N ALA A 83 1.81 6.18 -19.95
CA ALA A 83 3.15 6.79 -20.00
C ALA A 83 4.12 6.01 -20.87
N ASN A 84 4.26 4.69 -20.70
CA ASN A 84 5.17 3.84 -21.49
C ASN A 84 4.76 2.35 -21.48
N GLY A 85 3.46 2.08 -21.57
CA GLY A 85 2.93 0.72 -21.69
C GLY A 85 3.24 -0.16 -20.48
N ILE A 86 3.58 -1.41 -20.76
CA ILE A 86 3.87 -2.42 -19.74
C ILE A 86 5.09 -2.03 -18.88
N SER A 87 6.12 -1.42 -19.46
CA SER A 87 7.34 -1.06 -18.74
C SER A 87 7.07 -0.09 -17.58
N SER A 88 6.25 0.92 -17.79
CA SER A 88 5.89 1.87 -16.72
C SER A 88 4.92 1.27 -15.70
N THR A 89 4.11 0.28 -16.09
CA THR A 89 3.31 -0.48 -15.13
C THR A 89 4.21 -1.32 -14.21
N ILE A 90 5.22 -2.00 -14.75
CA ILE A 90 6.22 -2.73 -13.95
C ILE A 90 6.97 -1.78 -13.02
N LEU A 91 7.37 -0.60 -13.52
CA LEU A 91 8.01 0.41 -12.68
C LEU A 91 7.09 0.89 -11.54
N LEU A 92 5.82 1.10 -11.81
CA LEU A 92 4.83 1.43 -10.76
C LEU A 92 4.77 0.35 -9.68
N VAL A 93 4.72 -0.94 -10.06
CA VAL A 93 4.77 -2.06 -9.11
C VAL A 93 6.04 -1.99 -8.27
N ALA A 94 7.21 -1.86 -8.91
CA ALA A 94 8.48 -1.78 -8.20
C ALA A 94 8.54 -0.60 -7.22
N VAL A 95 8.02 0.58 -7.61
CA VAL A 95 7.94 1.76 -6.75
C VAL A 95 7.05 1.50 -5.54
N VAL A 96 5.85 0.95 -5.74
CA VAL A 96 4.92 0.68 -4.64
C VAL A 96 5.50 -0.37 -3.67
N ILE A 97 6.11 -1.44 -4.19
CA ILE A 97 6.80 -2.45 -3.38
C ILE A 97 7.99 -1.82 -2.64
N GLY A 98 8.80 -1.00 -3.32
CA GLY A 98 9.92 -0.29 -2.70
C GLY A 98 9.46 0.60 -1.54
N ILE A 99 8.41 1.40 -1.72
CA ILE A 99 7.82 2.25 -0.69
C ILE A 99 7.32 1.38 0.47
N THR A 100 6.58 0.31 0.20
CA THR A 100 6.02 -0.58 1.22
C THR A 100 7.12 -1.14 2.13
N TYR A 101 8.15 -1.74 1.55
CA TYR A 101 9.19 -2.39 2.34
C TYR A 101 10.20 -1.40 2.95
N ALA A 102 10.38 -0.21 2.35
CA ALA A 102 11.10 0.89 2.98
C ALA A 102 10.36 1.41 4.23
N MET A 103 9.04 1.55 4.16
CA MET A 103 8.21 1.92 5.32
C MET A 103 8.30 0.85 6.42
N LEU A 104 8.16 -0.43 6.08
CA LEU A 104 8.28 -1.52 7.04
C LEU A 104 9.64 -1.51 7.74
N TRP A 105 10.72 -1.38 6.98
CA TRP A 105 12.08 -1.27 7.52
C TRP A 105 12.21 -0.06 8.45
N ALA A 106 11.74 1.12 8.02
CA ALA A 106 11.80 2.34 8.80
C ALA A 106 11.00 2.25 10.11
N MET A 107 9.82 1.61 10.09
CA MET A 107 9.01 1.38 11.29
C MET A 107 9.73 0.49 12.29
N MET A 108 10.38 -0.58 11.86
CA MET A 108 11.20 -1.45 12.72
C MET A 108 12.38 -0.67 13.32
N ARG A 109 13.05 0.18 12.53
CA ARG A 109 14.14 1.04 13.01
C ARG A 109 13.66 2.04 14.05
N GLN A 110 12.50 2.66 13.84
CA GLN A 110 11.89 3.56 14.83
C GLN A 110 11.50 2.82 16.12
N GLY A 111 11.13 1.55 16.01
CA GLY A 111 10.88 0.66 17.16
C GLY A 111 12.14 0.16 17.87
N GLY A 112 13.34 0.61 17.47
CA GLY A 112 14.60 0.25 18.12
C GLY A 112 15.26 -1.05 17.59
N VAL A 113 14.70 -1.68 16.56
CA VAL A 113 15.29 -2.87 15.93
C VAL A 113 16.62 -2.50 15.25
N GLY A 114 17.68 -3.26 15.47
CA GLY A 114 18.99 -3.04 14.85
C GLY A 114 18.91 -3.15 13.31
N PRO A 115 19.76 -2.42 12.55
CA PRO A 115 19.64 -2.35 11.09
C PRO A 115 19.78 -3.70 10.39
N ARG A 116 20.66 -4.58 10.87
CA ARG A 116 20.85 -5.93 10.32
C ARG A 116 19.60 -6.79 10.45
N LEU A 117 18.98 -6.77 11.63
CA LEU A 117 17.77 -7.54 11.89
C LEU A 117 16.57 -6.96 11.13
N ALA A 118 16.43 -5.64 11.07
CA ALA A 118 15.39 -4.98 10.27
C ALA A 118 15.52 -5.35 8.79
N THR A 119 16.74 -5.39 8.24
CA THR A 119 17.01 -5.83 6.86
C THR A 119 16.61 -7.29 6.64
N LEU A 120 17.04 -8.19 7.51
CA LEU A 120 16.68 -9.61 7.42
C LEU A 120 15.16 -9.82 7.45
N LEU A 121 14.48 -9.21 8.41
CA LEU A 121 13.03 -9.33 8.56
C LEU A 121 12.28 -8.71 7.36
N THR A 122 12.78 -7.60 6.81
CA THR A 122 12.20 -6.98 5.60
C THR A 122 12.31 -7.91 4.39
N ILE A 123 13.48 -8.55 4.19
CA ILE A 123 13.67 -9.51 3.09
C ILE A 123 12.75 -10.71 3.27
N ILE A 124 12.68 -11.30 4.48
CA ILE A 124 11.79 -12.43 4.75
C ILE A 124 10.32 -12.05 4.48
N ALA A 125 9.86 -10.91 4.99
CA ALA A 125 8.51 -10.44 4.75
C ALA A 125 8.23 -10.21 3.25
N GLY A 126 9.20 -9.64 2.52
CA GLY A 126 9.09 -9.42 1.08
C GLY A 126 9.00 -10.73 0.30
N LEU A 127 9.88 -11.67 0.57
CA LEU A 127 9.86 -12.98 -0.09
C LEU A 127 8.57 -13.75 0.20
N SER A 128 8.08 -13.72 1.44
CA SER A 128 6.82 -14.36 1.82
C SER A 128 5.60 -13.73 1.13
N GLY A 129 5.63 -12.43 0.84
CA GLY A 129 4.55 -11.70 0.19
C GLY A 129 4.64 -11.67 -1.34
N SER A 130 5.76 -12.08 -1.94
CA SER A 130 6.05 -11.86 -3.37
C SER A 130 5.03 -12.49 -4.34
N ASN A 131 4.42 -13.59 -3.95
CA ASN A 131 3.35 -14.23 -4.76
C ASN A 131 2.12 -13.34 -4.97
N ASN A 132 1.94 -12.30 -4.16
CA ASN A 132 0.80 -11.38 -4.22
C ASN A 132 1.16 -10.01 -4.83
N TRP A 133 2.33 -9.85 -5.43
CA TRP A 133 2.76 -8.58 -6.05
C TRP A 133 2.25 -8.38 -7.47
N GLY A 134 1.23 -9.11 -7.86
CA GLY A 134 0.59 -8.93 -9.17
C GLY A 134 0.06 -7.50 -9.38
N VAL A 135 -0.09 -7.12 -10.65
CA VAL A 135 -0.64 -5.81 -11.06
C VAL A 135 -2.16 -5.80 -10.80
N ARG A 136 -2.53 -5.59 -9.55
CA ARG A 136 -3.91 -5.58 -9.06
C ARG A 136 -4.14 -4.44 -8.08
N PRO A 137 -5.38 -4.00 -7.86
CA PRO A 137 -5.72 -2.93 -6.92
C PRO A 137 -5.18 -3.10 -5.50
N GLN A 138 -5.10 -4.34 -4.99
CA GLN A 138 -4.54 -4.60 -3.67
C GLN A 138 -3.09 -4.15 -3.49
N LEU A 139 -2.34 -4.00 -4.58
CA LEU A 139 -0.97 -3.50 -4.55
C LEU A 139 -0.87 -2.15 -3.81
N PHE A 140 -1.80 -1.25 -4.07
CA PHE A 140 -1.82 0.09 -3.48
C PHE A 140 -2.17 0.08 -1.98
N ILE A 141 -2.75 -1.03 -1.49
CA ILE A 141 -3.14 -1.14 -0.08
C ILE A 141 -1.95 -1.43 0.82
N TYR A 142 -0.88 -2.04 0.33
CA TYR A 142 0.28 -2.37 1.16
C TYR A 142 0.91 -1.15 1.84
N PRO A 143 1.28 -0.06 1.13
CA PRO A 143 1.80 1.13 1.78
C PRO A 143 0.73 1.86 2.62
N LEU A 144 -0.56 1.85 2.21
CA LEU A 144 -1.64 2.44 3.00
C LEU A 144 -1.81 1.72 4.34
N PHE A 145 -1.83 0.39 4.32
CA PHE A 145 -1.90 -0.42 5.53
C PHE A 145 -0.78 -0.05 6.52
N LEU A 146 0.45 0.05 6.04
CA LEU A 146 1.59 0.43 6.88
C LEU A 146 1.48 1.87 7.37
N ALA A 147 0.98 2.80 6.55
CA ALA A 147 0.75 4.18 6.97
C ALA A 147 -0.28 4.27 8.09
N VAL A 148 -1.41 3.57 7.95
CA VAL A 148 -2.43 3.49 9.00
C VAL A 148 -1.86 2.85 10.28
N LEU A 149 -1.18 1.72 10.14
CA LEU A 149 -0.56 1.03 11.27
C LEU A 149 0.46 1.94 12.00
N TRP A 150 1.29 2.66 11.25
CA TRP A 150 2.26 3.61 11.81
C TRP A 150 1.56 4.72 12.61
N LEU A 151 0.47 5.31 12.09
CA LEU A 151 -0.30 6.32 12.79
C LEU A 151 -0.92 5.78 14.07
N LEU A 152 -1.47 4.58 14.03
CA LEU A 152 -2.10 3.94 15.19
C LEU A 152 -1.08 3.58 16.28
N LEU A 153 0.12 3.11 15.90
CA LEU A 153 1.21 2.87 16.84
C LEU A 153 1.69 4.16 17.52
N ARG A 154 1.77 5.26 16.78
CA ARG A 154 2.08 6.59 17.35
C ARG A 154 0.99 7.07 18.31
N TRP A 155 -0.28 6.85 17.97
CA TRP A 155 -1.40 7.15 18.86
C TRP A 155 -1.33 6.36 20.18
N GLN A 156 -0.98 5.09 20.13
CA GLN A 156 -0.74 4.30 21.35
C GLN A 156 0.37 4.89 22.22
N ASN A 157 1.33 5.59 21.64
CA ASN A 157 2.40 6.31 22.34
C ASN A 157 2.02 7.76 22.71
N ARG A 158 0.72 8.10 22.65
CA ARG A 158 0.19 9.44 22.95
C ARG A 158 0.56 10.54 21.94
N GLU A 159 1.05 10.20 20.76
CA GLU A 159 1.34 11.14 19.70
C GLU A 159 0.13 11.31 18.78
N GLN A 160 -0.70 12.34 19.01
CA GLN A 160 -1.97 12.54 18.30
C GLN A 160 -1.86 13.47 17.08
N LYS A 161 -0.73 14.15 16.90
CA LYS A 161 -0.55 15.22 15.91
C LYS A 161 -1.00 14.85 14.48
N PHE A 162 -0.83 13.62 14.08
CA PHE A 162 -1.08 13.16 12.71
C PHE A 162 -2.33 12.30 12.55
N LEU A 163 -3.17 12.14 13.59
CA LEU A 163 -4.37 11.30 13.51
C LEU A 163 -5.38 11.77 12.45
N TRP A 164 -5.42 13.05 12.16
CA TRP A 164 -6.28 13.60 11.09
C TRP A 164 -6.00 12.98 9.72
N LEU A 165 -4.78 12.44 9.48
CA LEU A 165 -4.43 11.73 8.24
C LEU A 165 -5.22 10.43 8.06
N LEU A 166 -5.82 9.87 9.12
CA LEU A 166 -6.69 8.71 8.98
C LEU A 166 -7.90 9.00 8.08
N VAL A 167 -8.38 10.25 8.04
CA VAL A 167 -9.51 10.64 7.19
C VAL A 167 -9.17 10.51 5.69
N PRO A 168 -8.15 11.20 5.13
CA PRO A 168 -7.80 11.03 3.73
C PRO A 168 -7.31 9.62 3.39
N LEU A 169 -6.66 8.90 4.33
CA LEU A 169 -6.25 7.51 4.12
C LEU A 169 -7.44 6.56 4.02
N SER A 170 -8.50 6.75 4.84
CA SER A 170 -9.73 5.96 4.73
C SER A 170 -10.42 6.21 3.39
N TRP A 171 -10.52 7.48 2.97
CA TRP A 171 -11.07 7.84 1.67
C TRP A 171 -10.29 7.17 0.52
N ALA A 172 -8.96 7.25 0.56
CA ALA A 172 -8.13 6.60 -0.44
C ALA A 172 -8.35 5.08 -0.46
N TRP A 173 -8.38 4.44 0.72
CA TRP A 173 -8.53 2.99 0.82
C TRP A 173 -9.85 2.49 0.23
N VAL A 174 -10.98 3.15 0.58
CA VAL A 174 -12.32 2.79 0.05
C VAL A 174 -12.37 2.84 -1.47
N ASN A 175 -11.68 3.79 -2.10
CA ASN A 175 -11.67 3.97 -3.56
C ASN A 175 -10.59 3.14 -4.28
N LEU A 176 -9.60 2.63 -3.55
CA LEU A 176 -8.53 1.81 -4.12
C LEU A 176 -8.85 0.31 -4.10
N HIS A 177 -9.52 -0.20 -3.05
CA HIS A 177 -9.76 -1.64 -2.93
C HIS A 177 -10.85 -1.99 -1.92
N GLY A 178 -11.60 -3.04 -2.18
CA GLY A 178 -12.69 -3.53 -1.33
C GLY A 178 -12.28 -4.01 0.08
N SER A 179 -10.99 -4.14 0.38
CA SER A 179 -10.50 -4.49 1.72
C SER A 179 -10.56 -3.34 2.74
N PHE A 180 -11.21 -2.22 2.42
CA PHE A 180 -11.33 -1.05 3.31
C PHE A 180 -11.93 -1.39 4.69
N ILE A 181 -12.65 -2.47 4.83
CA ILE A 181 -13.15 -2.99 6.12
C ILE A 181 -11.99 -3.19 7.11
N LEU A 182 -10.81 -3.61 6.64
CA LEU A 182 -9.62 -3.78 7.48
C LEU A 182 -9.17 -2.47 8.12
N PHE A 183 -9.38 -1.33 7.47
CA PHE A 183 -9.09 -0.01 8.05
C PHE A 183 -9.90 0.19 9.34
N PHE A 184 -11.21 -0.05 9.30
CA PHE A 184 -12.08 0.13 10.47
C PHE A 184 -11.77 -0.88 11.58
N ILE A 185 -11.42 -2.12 11.22
CA ILE A 185 -10.98 -3.13 12.18
C ILE A 185 -9.70 -2.66 12.90
N LEU A 186 -8.70 -2.18 12.16
CA LEU A 186 -7.45 -1.69 12.75
C LEU A 186 -7.68 -0.50 13.69
N VAL A 187 -8.49 0.48 13.27
CA VAL A 187 -8.82 1.65 14.09
C VAL A 187 -9.60 1.23 15.35
N GLY A 188 -10.58 0.34 15.21
CA GLY A 188 -11.37 -0.18 16.34
C GLY A 188 -10.50 -0.94 17.36
N LEU A 189 -9.60 -1.81 16.89
CA LEU A 189 -8.65 -2.52 17.75
C LEU A 189 -7.73 -1.54 18.47
N ALA A 190 -7.16 -0.56 17.75
CA ALA A 190 -6.28 0.43 18.37
C ALA A 190 -7.02 1.24 19.44
N PHE A 191 -8.28 1.63 19.21
CA PHE A 191 -9.11 2.32 20.19
C PHE A 191 -9.28 1.49 21.47
N VAL A 192 -9.67 0.22 21.37
CA VAL A 192 -9.82 -0.68 22.52
C VAL A 192 -8.52 -0.80 23.31
N PHE A 193 -7.37 -0.94 22.64
CA PHE A 193 -6.08 -1.06 23.32
C PHE A 193 -5.61 0.25 23.97
N VAL A 194 -5.92 1.40 23.39
CA VAL A 194 -5.57 2.72 23.97
C VAL A 194 -6.39 3.00 25.22
N GLU A 195 -7.71 2.79 25.16
CA GLU A 195 -8.61 2.98 26.29
C GLU A 195 -8.37 1.96 27.40
N GLY A 196 -8.13 0.68 27.07
CA GLY A 196 -7.79 -0.33 28.06
C GLY A 196 -6.52 0.00 28.85
N LYS A 197 -5.49 0.56 28.20
CA LYS A 197 -4.28 1.04 28.90
C LYS A 197 -4.54 2.27 29.78
N ALA A 198 -5.48 3.13 29.41
CA ALA A 198 -5.85 4.29 30.22
C ALA A 198 -6.59 3.85 31.49
N ALA A 199 -7.55 2.94 31.38
CA ALA A 199 -8.31 2.40 32.51
C ALA A 199 -7.44 1.62 33.51
N GLY A 200 -6.48 0.80 33.03
CA GLY A 200 -5.56 0.05 33.90
C GLY A 200 -4.50 0.89 34.64
N ARG A 201 -4.35 2.18 34.31
CA ARG A 201 -3.47 3.12 35.05
C ARG A 201 -4.18 3.94 36.09
N SER A 202 -5.50 3.90 36.13
CA SER A 202 -6.33 4.60 37.11
C SER A 202 -6.73 3.71 38.32
N MET A 203 -6.33 2.46 38.32
CA MET A 203 -6.41 1.52 39.44
C MET A 203 -5.02 1.35 40.09
#